data_7d120b9f1492f07c2bfd183e618879c0
#
_entry.id   7d120b9f1492f07c2bfd183e618879c0
#
_cell.length_a   1.000
_cell.length_b   1.000
_cell.length_c   1.000
_cell.angle_alpha   90.00
_cell.angle_beta   90.00
_cell.angle_gamma   90.00
#
_symmetry.space_group_name_H-M   'P 1'
#
loop_
_entity.id
_entity.type
_entity.pdbx_description
1 polymer ?
#
loop_
_entity_poly.entity_id
_entity_poly.type
_entity_poly.pdbx_seq_one_letter_code
_entity_poly.pdbx_strand_id
1 'polypeptide(L)'
;MQNTNLNTTQTAPSAAPSKSSHVDASKRQFLHGGATLGSALLLAGISNTSRAHEPEKKQLPKAGRSPHGSIIGHGDFQYKVDYNWGRLDPHKVPVENSHGLAIDAKGRIIMATDSDVNNFVIYNKDGKLLDAWGTQYPGAHSVKISHENGEDFIYIVDCGWVLDRNRPDNQWKNKWYRQSGFIAKLTIDGKLVYTIGHPVTLGIYTPDMRYQPTDLTVAPNGDLYVTDGYGSDFVIHYDSNGRYIRHWGGTNNADPALNLVNTHGVGVDTRDPNNQHLLVSSRGEQTIKKYSMQGKWLGDIHLPGAYVGGPVFKGEHFYAPVCWSHIDGKMAANSGFITILDKHNRVVSNLGGLAPEYVDGQLQPMQTNYQVFNHCHCVCVDDDENLYVGQWNANQMYPIKLERV
;
A
#
# COMPACT_ATOMS: atom_id res chain seq x y z
N MET A 1 14.16 -11.81 -70.37
CA MET A 1 14.40 -10.57 -71.14
C MET A 1 14.50 -9.42 -70.15
N GLN A 2 15.67 -8.87 -70.15
CA GLN A 2 16.11 -7.53 -69.82
C GLN A 2 15.99 -6.98 -68.39
N ASN A 3 17.17 -6.92 -67.82
CA ASN A 3 17.67 -6.01 -66.78
C ASN A 3 17.34 -4.54 -67.03
N THR A 4 17.15 -3.76 -65.94
CA THR A 4 17.86 -2.47 -65.79
C THR A 4 18.06 -2.14 -64.31
N ASN A 5 19.36 -2.08 -63.94
CA ASN A 5 19.91 -1.43 -62.77
C ASN A 5 19.79 0.09 -62.88
N LEU A 6 19.50 0.78 -61.75
CA LEU A 6 19.93 2.16 -61.56
C LEU A 6 20.38 2.34 -60.08
N ASN A 7 21.69 2.37 -59.93
CA ASN A 7 22.45 2.95 -58.79
C ASN A 7 22.28 4.48 -58.78
N THR A 8 21.92 5.05 -57.67
CA THR A 8 22.27 6.45 -57.34
C THR A 8 22.72 6.55 -55.90
N THR A 9 24.05 6.65 -55.76
CA THR A 9 24.77 7.07 -54.58
C THR A 9 24.46 8.56 -54.29
N GLN A 10 23.94 8.88 -53.12
CA GLN A 10 24.01 10.25 -52.57
C GLN A 10 24.79 10.23 -51.27
N THR A 11 25.91 10.98 -51.32
CA THR A 11 26.84 11.29 -50.23
C THR A 11 26.19 12.25 -49.23
N ALA A 12 26.30 11.93 -47.97
CA ALA A 12 25.93 12.83 -46.86
C ALA A 12 27.06 13.79 -46.54
N PRO A 13 26.80 15.03 -46.13
CA PRO A 13 27.84 15.96 -45.69
C PRO A 13 28.21 15.70 -44.21
N SER A 14 29.51 15.77 -43.95
CA SER A 14 30.15 15.70 -42.66
C SER A 14 29.77 16.92 -41.80
N ALA A 15 29.32 16.69 -40.58
CA ALA A 15 29.18 17.72 -39.57
C ALA A 15 30.28 17.58 -38.52
N ALA A 16 30.92 18.72 -38.23
CA ALA A 16 32.01 18.86 -37.28
C ALA A 16 31.59 18.67 -35.83
N PRO A 17 32.48 18.34 -34.90
CA PRO A 17 32.15 18.03 -33.53
C PRO A 17 31.90 19.30 -32.70
N SER A 18 30.74 19.37 -32.04
CA SER A 18 30.42 20.34 -31.01
C SER A 18 30.99 19.92 -29.66
N LYS A 19 31.64 20.85 -29.00
CA LYS A 19 32.34 20.71 -27.72
C LYS A 19 31.33 20.31 -26.61
N SER A 20 31.64 19.24 -25.91
CA SER A 20 31.00 18.84 -24.66
C SER A 20 31.34 19.83 -23.54
N SER A 21 30.36 20.50 -22.97
CA SER A 21 30.51 21.17 -21.68
C SER A 21 30.18 20.16 -20.59
N HIS A 22 31.19 19.76 -19.85
CA HIS A 22 31.05 19.05 -18.58
C HIS A 22 30.32 19.95 -17.59
N VAL A 23 29.14 19.54 -17.13
CA VAL A 23 28.51 20.10 -15.93
C VAL A 23 28.80 19.14 -14.77
N ASP A 24 29.59 19.69 -13.86
CA ASP A 24 30.06 19.05 -12.63
C ASP A 24 28.87 18.81 -11.67
N ALA A 25 28.59 17.56 -11.37
CA ALA A 25 27.55 17.14 -10.42
C ALA A 25 28.18 16.90 -9.06
N SER A 26 28.52 17.97 -8.35
CA SER A 26 28.89 17.85 -6.94
C SER A 26 28.28 18.98 -6.11
N LYS A 27 27.73 18.54 -4.97
CA LYS A 27 27.35 19.33 -3.78
C LYS A 27 25.95 19.95 -3.77
N ARG A 28 25.00 19.23 -3.24
CA ARG A 28 23.98 19.80 -2.36
C ARG A 28 24.36 19.49 -0.91
N GLN A 29 25.03 20.45 -0.28
CA GLN A 29 25.22 20.51 1.15
C GLN A 29 23.94 21.01 1.81
N PHE A 30 23.45 20.26 2.80
CA PHE A 30 22.47 20.74 3.76
C PHE A 30 23.14 21.76 4.68
N LEU A 31 22.67 22.99 4.67
CA LEU A 31 23.06 24.04 5.61
C LEU A 31 22.28 23.85 6.92
N HIS A 32 23.00 23.47 7.96
CA HIS A 32 22.62 23.71 9.35
C HIS A 32 23.04 25.12 9.71
N GLY A 33 22.10 26.00 10.02
CA GLY A 33 22.35 27.32 10.53
C GLY A 33 21.80 27.45 11.95
N GLY A 34 22.65 27.27 12.94
CA GLY A 34 22.39 27.75 14.28
C GLY A 34 22.92 29.19 14.41
N ALA A 35 22.13 30.07 14.98
CA ALA A 35 22.62 31.33 15.50
C ALA A 35 21.89 31.67 16.81
N THR A 36 22.61 31.54 17.89
CA THR A 36 22.31 32.17 19.16
C THR A 36 22.81 33.62 19.15
N LEU A 37 22.02 34.57 19.58
CA LEU A 37 22.49 35.80 20.25
C LEU A 37 21.34 36.41 21.05
N GLY A 38 21.59 36.57 22.31
CA GLY A 38 20.69 37.13 23.32
C GLY A 38 20.61 38.65 23.25
N SER A 39 19.55 39.17 23.80
CA SER A 39 19.49 40.50 24.43
C SER A 39 18.36 40.49 25.43
N ALA A 40 18.75 40.70 26.67
CA ALA A 40 17.86 40.90 27.81
C ALA A 40 17.27 42.31 27.75
N LEU A 41 15.97 42.43 27.94
CA LEU A 41 15.32 43.65 28.38
C LEU A 41 14.30 43.29 29.47
N LEU A 42 14.59 43.73 30.67
CA LEU A 42 13.65 43.72 31.79
C LEU A 42 12.57 44.77 31.57
N LEU A 43 11.31 44.33 31.64
CA LEU A 43 10.19 45.19 31.99
C LEU A 43 9.24 44.42 32.89
N ALA A 44 9.17 44.87 34.15
CA ALA A 44 8.22 44.40 35.13
C ALA A 44 6.81 44.93 34.81
N GLY A 45 5.80 44.09 34.93
CA GLY A 45 4.41 44.52 34.79
C GLY A 45 3.39 43.40 34.90
N ILE A 46 2.95 43.15 36.13
CA ILE A 46 1.61 42.68 36.53
C ILE A 46 1.09 41.40 35.91
N SER A 47 1.16 40.35 36.68
CA SER A 47 0.56 39.03 36.47
C SER A 47 -0.98 39.05 36.56
N ASN A 48 -1.63 38.61 35.51
CA ASN A 48 -2.90 37.94 35.58
C ASN A 48 -2.71 36.54 34.97
N THR A 49 -2.45 35.58 35.83
CA THR A 49 -2.30 34.18 35.48
C THR A 49 -3.68 33.55 35.29
N SER A 50 -4.23 33.62 34.07
CA SER A 50 -5.12 32.58 33.62
C SER A 50 -4.23 31.40 33.25
N ARG A 51 -4.18 30.39 34.12
CA ARG A 51 -3.62 29.08 33.78
C ARG A 51 -4.38 28.53 32.60
N ALA A 52 -3.84 28.65 31.41
CA ALA A 52 -4.22 27.82 30.29
C ALA A 52 -3.96 26.36 30.72
N HIS A 53 -5.00 25.57 30.71
CA HIS A 53 -4.90 24.14 30.94
C HIS A 53 -4.01 23.61 29.81
N GLU A 54 -2.76 23.26 30.09
CA GLU A 54 -1.96 22.47 29.15
C GLU A 54 -2.71 21.16 28.95
N PRO A 55 -2.99 20.75 27.70
CA PRO A 55 -3.61 19.46 27.46
C PRO A 55 -2.67 18.40 28.05
N GLU A 56 -3.21 17.56 28.93
CA GLU A 56 -2.53 16.41 29.49
C GLU A 56 -1.89 15.64 28.32
N LYS A 57 -0.56 15.58 28.28
CA LYS A 57 0.16 14.72 27.33
C LYS A 57 -0.27 13.30 27.64
N LYS A 58 -1.21 12.77 26.85
CA LYS A 58 -1.60 11.35 26.92
C LYS A 58 -0.30 10.54 26.84
N GLN A 59 0.07 9.90 27.92
CA GLN A 59 1.23 9.02 27.97
C GLN A 59 0.96 7.88 26.99
N LEU A 60 1.76 7.77 25.92
CA LEU A 60 1.68 6.64 25.01
C LEU A 60 1.84 5.35 25.79
N PRO A 61 1.00 4.31 25.55
CA PRO A 61 1.13 3.04 26.25
C PRO A 61 2.55 2.48 26.09
N LYS A 62 3.11 1.93 27.16
CA LYS A 62 4.39 1.24 27.06
C LYS A 62 4.28 0.08 26.08
N ALA A 63 5.21 0.02 25.11
CA ALA A 63 5.27 -1.05 24.15
C ALA A 63 5.30 -2.43 24.83
N GLY A 64 4.23 -3.18 24.67
CA GLY A 64 4.10 -4.53 25.16
C GLY A 64 3.00 -5.23 24.33
N ARG A 65 3.32 -6.41 23.80
CA ARG A 65 2.34 -7.16 23.00
C ARG A 65 1.15 -7.59 23.85
N SER A 66 -0.06 -7.34 23.40
CA SER A 66 -1.27 -7.87 24.02
C SER A 66 -1.17 -9.41 24.14
N PRO A 67 -1.64 -10.02 25.22
CA PRO A 67 -1.72 -11.47 25.31
C PRO A 67 -2.53 -12.09 24.17
N HIS A 68 -2.19 -13.32 23.80
CA HIS A 68 -3.05 -14.12 22.92
C HIS A 68 -4.46 -14.23 23.54
N GLY A 69 -5.49 -14.05 22.71
CA GLY A 69 -6.89 -14.04 23.16
C GLY A 69 -7.41 -12.71 23.68
N SER A 70 -6.58 -11.64 23.71
CA SER A 70 -7.06 -10.30 24.07
C SER A 70 -8.15 -9.83 23.10
N ILE A 71 -9.14 -9.12 23.64
CA ILE A 71 -10.17 -8.43 22.85
C ILE A 71 -9.64 -7.03 22.52
N ILE A 72 -9.74 -6.66 21.23
CA ILE A 72 -9.36 -5.34 20.71
C ILE A 72 -10.49 -4.76 19.88
N GLY A 73 -10.45 -3.45 19.65
CA GLY A 73 -11.46 -2.74 18.86
C GLY A 73 -12.40 -1.92 19.74
N HIS A 74 -13.41 -1.31 19.11
CA HIS A 74 -14.29 -0.32 19.73
C HIS A 74 -15.74 -0.51 19.28
N GLY A 75 -16.68 -0.19 20.18
CA GLY A 75 -18.13 -0.31 19.90
C GLY A 75 -18.49 -1.74 19.51
N ASP A 76 -19.24 -1.86 18.44
CA ASP A 76 -19.69 -3.16 17.90
C ASP A 76 -18.58 -3.92 17.17
N PHE A 77 -17.42 -3.30 16.90
CA PHE A 77 -16.31 -3.91 16.19
C PHE A 77 -15.22 -4.38 17.16
N GLN A 78 -15.49 -5.48 17.81
CA GLN A 78 -14.55 -6.12 18.74
C GLN A 78 -14.09 -7.47 18.21
N TYR A 79 -12.81 -7.76 18.42
CA TYR A 79 -12.14 -8.93 17.88
C TYR A 79 -11.19 -9.54 18.89
N LYS A 80 -11.19 -10.86 18.96
CA LYS A 80 -10.23 -11.65 19.73
C LYS A 80 -8.99 -11.93 18.90
N VAL A 81 -7.81 -11.64 19.45
CA VAL A 81 -6.53 -11.79 18.73
C VAL A 81 -6.02 -13.22 18.82
N ASP A 82 -5.80 -13.87 17.67
CA ASP A 82 -5.13 -15.14 17.55
C ASP A 82 -3.78 -15.00 16.83
N TYR A 83 -2.68 -14.99 17.60
CA TYR A 83 -1.32 -14.96 17.07
C TYR A 83 -0.80 -16.32 16.58
N ASN A 84 -1.52 -17.40 16.84
CA ASN A 84 -1.10 -18.76 16.51
C ASN A 84 -1.71 -19.22 15.18
N TRP A 85 -2.77 -18.55 14.72
CA TRP A 85 -3.36 -18.86 13.44
C TRP A 85 -2.34 -18.71 12.30
N GLY A 86 -2.30 -19.67 11.38
CA GLY A 86 -1.41 -19.66 10.23
C GLY A 86 0.07 -19.78 10.54
N ARG A 87 0.45 -20.05 11.79
CA ARG A 87 1.85 -20.22 12.18
C ARG A 87 2.40 -21.55 11.67
N LEU A 88 3.46 -21.45 10.86
CA LEU A 88 4.12 -22.60 10.24
C LEU A 88 5.54 -22.78 10.79
N ASP A 89 6.18 -23.89 10.40
CA ASP A 89 7.61 -24.12 10.63
C ASP A 89 8.44 -23.26 9.66
N PRO A 90 9.19 -22.25 10.14
CA PRO A 90 9.94 -21.35 9.28
C PRO A 90 11.10 -22.03 8.53
N HIS A 91 11.50 -23.23 8.94
CA HIS A 91 12.51 -24.01 8.20
C HIS A 91 11.91 -24.71 6.98
N LYS A 92 10.59 -24.93 6.96
CA LYS A 92 9.88 -25.60 5.86
C LYS A 92 9.18 -24.61 4.94
N VAL A 93 8.57 -23.58 5.52
CA VAL A 93 7.81 -22.56 4.79
C VAL A 93 8.28 -21.19 5.25
N PRO A 94 9.51 -20.78 4.92
CA PRO A 94 10.01 -19.47 5.30
C PRO A 94 9.17 -18.35 4.64
N VAL A 95 8.95 -17.29 5.40
CA VAL A 95 8.33 -16.05 4.94
C VAL A 95 9.22 -14.87 5.32
N GLU A 96 9.14 -13.78 4.57
CA GLU A 96 9.79 -12.53 4.94
C GLU A 96 8.74 -11.49 5.35
N ASN A 97 7.99 -10.97 4.39
CA ASN A 97 6.89 -10.04 4.67
C ASN A 97 5.58 -10.62 4.14
N SER A 98 4.51 -10.39 4.85
CA SER A 98 3.16 -10.67 4.38
C SER A 98 2.61 -9.40 3.72
N HIS A 99 2.66 -9.34 2.39
CA HIS A 99 2.32 -8.13 1.65
C HIS A 99 0.88 -8.09 1.16
N GLY A 100 0.29 -9.23 0.85
CA GLY A 100 -1.08 -9.33 0.34
C GLY A 100 -1.81 -10.52 0.93
N LEU A 101 -3.11 -10.38 1.14
CA LEU A 101 -4.02 -11.44 1.56
C LEU A 101 -5.30 -11.36 0.74
N ALA A 102 -5.77 -12.51 0.27
CA ALA A 102 -7.04 -12.65 -0.44
C ALA A 102 -7.74 -13.94 -0.03
N ILE A 103 -9.05 -14.01 -0.24
CA ILE A 103 -9.87 -15.20 0.00
C ILE A 103 -10.47 -15.63 -1.33
N ASP A 104 -10.34 -16.89 -1.67
CA ASP A 104 -10.94 -17.46 -2.88
C ASP A 104 -12.38 -17.97 -2.64
N ALA A 105 -13.07 -18.37 -3.70
CA ALA A 105 -14.45 -18.87 -3.62
C ALA A 105 -14.60 -20.14 -2.78
N LYS A 106 -13.50 -20.85 -2.49
CA LYS A 106 -13.47 -22.03 -1.58
C LYS A 106 -13.20 -21.66 -0.13
N GLY A 107 -13.03 -20.36 0.18
CA GLY A 107 -12.71 -19.85 1.51
C GLY A 107 -11.26 -20.11 1.92
N ARG A 108 -10.35 -20.39 0.98
CA ARG A 108 -8.92 -20.51 1.27
C ARG A 108 -8.31 -19.12 1.38
N ILE A 109 -7.43 -18.93 2.33
CA ILE A 109 -6.70 -17.68 2.53
C ILE A 109 -5.37 -17.79 1.78
N ILE A 110 -5.19 -16.92 0.79
CA ILE A 110 -4.00 -16.87 -0.07
C ILE A 110 -3.17 -15.67 0.36
N MET A 111 -1.96 -15.93 0.84
CA MET A 111 -0.99 -14.92 1.23
C MET A 111 0.06 -14.75 0.14
N ALA A 112 0.29 -13.51 -0.27
CA ALA A 112 1.46 -13.13 -1.06
C ALA A 112 2.60 -12.66 -0.14
N THR A 113 3.80 -13.16 -0.39
CA THR A 113 5.01 -12.84 0.35
C THR A 113 6.18 -12.59 -0.60
N ASP A 114 7.11 -11.76 -0.22
CA ASP A 114 8.35 -11.47 -0.95
C ASP A 114 9.48 -12.45 -0.59
N SER A 115 9.14 -13.61 -0.03
CA SER A 115 10.09 -14.69 0.15
C SER A 115 10.59 -15.21 -1.21
N ASP A 116 11.87 -15.50 -1.32
CA ASP A 116 12.49 -16.03 -2.54
C ASP A 116 12.19 -17.51 -2.82
N VAL A 117 11.46 -18.19 -1.91
CA VAL A 117 11.11 -19.60 -2.05
C VAL A 117 9.60 -19.89 -1.98
N ASN A 118 8.82 -18.97 -1.43
CA ASN A 118 7.36 -19.12 -1.30
C ASN A 118 6.68 -17.77 -1.56
N ASN A 119 6.41 -17.44 -2.82
CA ASN A 119 5.65 -16.22 -3.13
C ASN A 119 4.19 -16.32 -2.71
N PHE A 120 3.66 -17.54 -2.64
CA PHE A 120 2.31 -17.82 -2.18
C PHE A 120 2.32 -18.86 -1.07
N VAL A 121 1.55 -18.58 -0.02
CA VAL A 121 1.26 -19.54 1.05
C VAL A 121 -0.26 -19.61 1.20
N ILE A 122 -0.82 -20.80 1.09
CA ILE A 122 -2.27 -21.03 1.02
C ILE A 122 -2.71 -21.78 2.26
N TYR A 123 -3.68 -21.22 2.99
CA TYR A 123 -4.24 -21.77 4.21
C TYR A 123 -5.72 -22.14 4.04
N ASN A 124 -6.18 -23.09 4.85
CA ASN A 124 -7.61 -23.18 5.13
C ASN A 124 -8.03 -22.18 6.23
N LYS A 125 -9.33 -22.05 6.51
CA LYS A 125 -9.86 -21.14 7.54
C LYS A 125 -9.34 -21.41 8.97
N ASP A 126 -8.86 -22.65 9.25
CA ASP A 126 -8.28 -23.00 10.55
C ASP A 126 -6.80 -22.67 10.67
N GLY A 127 -6.19 -22.08 9.63
CA GLY A 127 -4.76 -21.72 9.60
C GLY A 127 -3.84 -22.89 9.26
N LYS A 128 -4.39 -24.02 8.79
CA LYS A 128 -3.59 -25.14 8.32
C LYS A 128 -3.07 -24.87 6.91
N LEU A 129 -1.78 -25.12 6.70
CA LEU A 129 -1.16 -25.07 5.38
C LEU A 129 -1.82 -26.05 4.43
N LEU A 130 -2.24 -25.57 3.28
CA LEU A 130 -2.70 -26.38 2.15
C LEU A 130 -1.62 -26.48 1.08
N ASP A 131 -0.93 -25.38 0.78
CA ASP A 131 0.11 -25.34 -0.24
C ASP A 131 1.04 -24.14 -0.03
N ALA A 132 2.29 -24.20 -0.54
CA ALA A 132 3.23 -23.10 -0.57
C ALA A 132 4.12 -23.23 -1.80
N TRP A 133 4.17 -22.18 -2.64
CA TRP A 133 4.88 -22.24 -3.90
C TRP A 133 5.24 -20.85 -4.44
N GLY A 134 6.01 -20.83 -5.52
CA GLY A 134 6.35 -19.65 -6.31
C GLY A 134 7.69 -19.05 -5.94
N THR A 135 8.46 -18.73 -6.98
CA THR A 135 9.75 -18.03 -6.91
C THR A 135 9.87 -16.95 -7.96
N GLN A 136 8.79 -16.78 -8.75
CA GLN A 136 8.78 -15.90 -9.93
C GLN A 136 8.42 -14.45 -9.60
N TYR A 137 7.96 -14.21 -8.36
CA TYR A 137 7.43 -12.91 -7.91
C TYR A 137 8.19 -12.39 -6.70
N PRO A 138 9.51 -12.17 -6.81
CA PRO A 138 10.35 -11.83 -5.66
C PRO A 138 10.01 -10.45 -5.04
N GLY A 139 9.34 -9.59 -5.80
CA GLY A 139 8.80 -8.31 -5.35
C GLY A 139 7.30 -8.34 -5.08
N ALA A 140 6.72 -9.53 -4.82
CA ALA A 140 5.29 -9.69 -4.56
C ALA A 140 4.80 -8.73 -3.48
N HIS A 141 3.82 -7.87 -3.84
CA HIS A 141 3.37 -6.78 -2.98
C HIS A 141 1.87 -6.80 -2.71
N SER A 142 1.06 -7.24 -3.66
CA SER A 142 -0.39 -7.40 -3.46
C SER A 142 -0.90 -8.62 -4.20
N VAL A 143 -1.94 -9.25 -3.68
CA VAL A 143 -2.68 -10.33 -4.32
C VAL A 143 -4.16 -10.04 -4.28
N LYS A 144 -4.86 -10.31 -5.39
CA LYS A 144 -6.32 -10.26 -5.48
C LYS A 144 -6.84 -11.53 -6.13
N ILE A 145 -8.05 -11.89 -5.77
CA ILE A 145 -8.80 -12.96 -6.44
C ILE A 145 -9.90 -12.32 -7.29
N SER A 146 -10.03 -12.79 -8.50
CA SER A 146 -11.14 -12.46 -9.39
C SER A 146 -11.89 -13.74 -9.72
N HIS A 147 -13.22 -13.69 -9.63
CA HIS A 147 -14.09 -14.78 -10.01
C HIS A 147 -14.65 -14.50 -11.41
N GLU A 148 -14.24 -15.28 -12.40
CA GLU A 148 -14.58 -15.04 -13.81
C GLU A 148 -15.11 -16.35 -14.43
N ASN A 149 -16.32 -16.30 -14.98
CA ASN A 149 -16.95 -17.45 -15.65
C ASN A 149 -16.99 -18.75 -14.82
N GLY A 150 -17.12 -18.63 -13.49
CA GLY A 150 -17.16 -19.78 -12.58
C GLY A 150 -15.79 -20.27 -12.10
N GLU A 151 -14.72 -19.60 -12.46
CA GLU A 151 -13.35 -19.93 -12.06
C GLU A 151 -12.69 -18.78 -11.33
N ASP A 152 -11.81 -19.08 -10.36
CA ASP A 152 -11.00 -18.11 -9.65
C ASP A 152 -9.66 -17.91 -10.36
N PHE A 153 -9.24 -16.65 -10.45
CA PHE A 153 -7.94 -16.25 -10.93
C PHE A 153 -7.21 -15.44 -9.84
N ILE A 154 -5.89 -15.63 -9.77
CA ILE A 154 -5.01 -14.84 -8.94
C ILE A 154 -4.44 -13.70 -9.77
N TYR A 155 -4.56 -12.48 -9.29
CA TYR A 155 -3.75 -11.36 -9.74
C TYR A 155 -2.66 -11.08 -8.71
N ILE A 156 -1.40 -11.09 -9.13
CA ILE A 156 -0.26 -10.72 -8.31
C ILE A 156 0.35 -9.42 -8.83
N VAL A 157 0.61 -8.50 -7.90
CA VAL A 157 1.38 -7.28 -8.16
C VAL A 157 2.79 -7.51 -7.66
N ASP A 158 3.76 -7.48 -8.56
CA ASP A 158 5.18 -7.45 -8.21
C ASP A 158 5.69 -6.01 -8.34
N CYS A 159 6.08 -5.39 -7.23
CA CYS A 159 6.52 -4.00 -7.21
C CYS A 159 7.99 -3.81 -7.61
N GLY A 160 8.69 -4.86 -7.97
CA GLY A 160 10.08 -4.83 -8.41
C GLY A 160 11.10 -4.56 -7.29
N TRP A 161 10.68 -4.54 -6.04
CA TRP A 161 11.60 -4.47 -4.90
C TRP A 161 11.83 -5.87 -4.36
N VAL A 162 13.07 -6.35 -4.47
CA VAL A 162 13.46 -7.69 -4.06
C VAL A 162 14.40 -7.64 -2.86
N LEU A 163 14.49 -8.76 -2.14
CA LEU A 163 15.42 -8.92 -1.04
C LEU A 163 16.85 -9.02 -1.55
N ASP A 164 17.77 -8.32 -0.93
CA ASP A 164 19.21 -8.55 -1.10
C ASP A 164 19.79 -9.10 0.21
N ARG A 165 19.96 -10.41 0.26
CA ARG A 165 20.46 -11.11 1.43
C ARG A 165 21.96 -10.93 1.66
N ASN A 166 22.69 -10.41 0.66
CA ASN A 166 24.13 -10.23 0.71
C ASN A 166 24.56 -8.86 1.26
N ARG A 167 23.62 -8.00 1.55
CA ARG A 167 23.92 -6.66 2.00
C ARG A 167 24.19 -6.59 3.50
N PRO A 168 25.35 -6.01 3.91
CA PRO A 168 25.77 -6.03 5.32
C PRO A 168 25.07 -4.98 6.19
N ASP A 169 24.53 -3.92 5.61
CA ASP A 169 23.86 -2.84 6.34
C ASP A 169 22.36 -3.11 6.49
N ASN A 170 21.93 -3.23 7.70
CA ASN A 170 20.66 -3.82 8.09
C ASN A 170 19.49 -2.85 8.25
N GLN A 171 19.58 -1.60 7.82
CA GLN A 171 18.49 -0.64 8.06
C GLN A 171 17.20 -0.96 7.29
N TRP A 172 17.31 -1.65 6.14
CA TRP A 172 16.17 -2.02 5.30
C TRP A 172 16.42 -3.41 4.70
N LYS A 173 16.55 -4.42 5.51
CA LYS A 173 16.84 -5.81 5.10
C LYS A 173 16.05 -6.31 3.89
N ASN A 174 15.01 -5.60 3.50
CA ASN A 174 13.96 -6.16 2.68
C ASN A 174 13.77 -5.47 1.32
N LYS A 175 14.59 -4.51 0.89
CA LYS A 175 14.26 -3.79 -0.35
C LYS A 175 15.48 -3.12 -1.00
N TRP A 176 16.36 -3.92 -1.55
CA TRP A 176 17.60 -3.40 -2.08
C TRP A 176 17.67 -3.36 -3.58
N TYR A 177 17.30 -4.46 -4.21
CA TYR A 177 17.38 -4.56 -5.63
C TYR A 177 16.05 -4.08 -6.22
N ARG A 178 16.13 -3.19 -7.20
CA ARG A 178 14.97 -2.68 -7.92
C ARG A 178 15.01 -3.16 -9.34
N GLN A 179 13.96 -3.84 -9.74
CA GLN A 179 13.65 -4.11 -11.13
C GLN A 179 12.36 -3.41 -11.50
N SER A 180 11.98 -3.39 -12.77
CA SER A 180 10.66 -2.94 -13.17
C SER A 180 9.60 -3.87 -12.57
N GLY A 181 8.58 -3.29 -11.97
CA GLY A 181 7.44 -4.05 -11.51
C GLY A 181 6.57 -4.54 -12.67
N PHE A 182 5.61 -5.41 -12.35
CA PHE A 182 4.64 -5.95 -13.30
C PHE A 182 3.43 -6.53 -12.58
N ILE A 183 2.38 -6.79 -13.35
CA ILE A 183 1.20 -7.52 -12.90
C ILE A 183 1.21 -8.88 -13.60
N ALA A 184 0.85 -9.95 -12.90
CA ALA A 184 0.56 -11.22 -13.52
C ALA A 184 -0.83 -11.72 -13.15
N LYS A 185 -1.58 -12.24 -14.14
CA LYS A 185 -2.79 -13.02 -13.94
C LYS A 185 -2.43 -14.49 -14.01
N LEU A 186 -2.85 -15.25 -13.00
CA LEU A 186 -2.62 -16.68 -12.88
C LEU A 186 -3.95 -17.40 -12.73
N THR A 187 -4.01 -18.64 -13.16
CA THR A 187 -5.07 -19.55 -12.70
C THR A 187 -4.89 -19.82 -11.19
N ILE A 188 -5.91 -20.36 -10.56
CA ILE A 188 -5.87 -20.63 -9.10
C ILE A 188 -4.84 -21.70 -8.71
N ASP A 189 -4.36 -22.49 -9.66
CA ASP A 189 -3.27 -23.49 -9.52
C ASP A 189 -1.90 -22.93 -9.95
N GLY A 190 -1.80 -21.60 -10.17
CA GLY A 190 -0.54 -20.90 -10.38
C GLY A 190 -0.01 -20.85 -11.80
N LYS A 191 -0.80 -21.28 -12.82
CA LYS A 191 -0.36 -21.18 -14.22
C LYS A 191 -0.53 -19.76 -14.73
N LEU A 192 0.49 -19.23 -15.37
CA LEU A 192 0.47 -17.90 -15.96
C LEU A 192 -0.55 -17.82 -17.09
N VAL A 193 -1.44 -16.82 -17.02
CA VAL A 193 -2.37 -16.46 -18.09
C VAL A 193 -1.79 -15.35 -18.94
N TYR A 194 -1.44 -14.21 -18.31
CA TYR A 194 -0.73 -13.11 -18.97
C TYR A 194 0.01 -12.23 -17.93
N THR A 195 0.85 -11.33 -18.45
CA THR A 195 1.49 -10.28 -17.65
C THR A 195 1.23 -8.90 -18.26
N ILE A 196 1.16 -7.87 -17.40
CA ILE A 196 1.17 -6.47 -17.80
C ILE A 196 2.48 -5.88 -17.26
N GLY A 197 3.39 -5.56 -18.16
CA GLY A 197 4.72 -5.04 -17.83
C GLY A 197 4.75 -3.51 -17.76
N HIS A 198 5.96 -2.95 -17.91
CA HIS A 198 6.21 -1.52 -17.85
C HIS A 198 5.41 -0.75 -18.92
N PRO A 199 4.64 0.30 -18.53
CA PRO A 199 3.77 1.02 -19.46
C PRO A 199 4.49 1.94 -20.47
N VAL A 200 5.81 1.89 -20.57
CA VAL A 200 6.58 2.70 -21.52
C VAL A 200 6.11 2.49 -22.98
N THR A 201 5.69 1.29 -23.32
CA THR A 201 5.18 0.95 -24.66
C THR A 201 3.82 1.59 -24.96
N LEU A 202 3.13 2.10 -23.95
CA LEU A 202 1.84 2.79 -24.07
C LEU A 202 2.02 4.31 -24.24
N GLY A 203 3.26 4.82 -24.16
CA GLY A 203 3.57 6.25 -24.26
C GLY A 203 3.16 7.09 -23.05
N ILE A 204 2.77 6.46 -21.93
CA ILE A 204 2.42 7.16 -20.69
C ILE A 204 3.61 7.26 -19.71
N TYR A 205 4.65 6.50 -19.96
CA TYR A 205 5.92 6.53 -19.23
C TYR A 205 7.07 6.81 -20.17
N THR A 206 8.05 7.55 -19.70
CA THR A 206 9.36 7.65 -20.36
C THR A 206 10.27 6.51 -19.89
N PRO A 207 11.34 6.18 -20.62
CA PRO A 207 12.23 5.06 -20.23
C PRO A 207 12.93 5.23 -18.88
N ASP A 208 13.07 6.47 -18.39
CA ASP A 208 13.66 6.82 -17.10
C ASP A 208 12.65 6.86 -15.94
N MET A 209 11.35 6.87 -16.24
CA MET A 209 10.31 6.74 -15.21
C MET A 209 10.26 5.31 -14.67
N ARG A 210 10.05 5.21 -13.37
CA ARG A 210 9.92 3.92 -12.71
C ARG A 210 8.48 3.43 -12.79
N TYR A 211 8.33 2.13 -12.98
CA TYR A 211 7.07 1.43 -12.78
C TYR A 211 7.24 0.45 -11.61
N GLN A 212 6.62 0.76 -10.50
CA GLN A 212 6.67 -0.02 -9.26
C GLN A 212 5.27 -0.10 -8.64
N PRO A 213 4.38 -0.91 -9.26
CA PRO A 213 2.98 -0.99 -8.84
C PRO A 213 2.87 -1.52 -7.41
N THR A 214 1.88 -1.01 -6.69
CA THR A 214 1.67 -1.31 -5.28
C THR A 214 0.42 -2.14 -5.03
N ASP A 215 -0.65 -1.92 -5.80
CA ASP A 215 -1.91 -2.64 -5.64
C ASP A 215 -2.68 -2.68 -6.95
N LEU A 216 -3.68 -3.53 -7.02
CA LEU A 216 -4.70 -3.52 -8.06
C LEU A 216 -6.08 -3.88 -7.47
N THR A 217 -7.12 -3.51 -8.19
CA THR A 217 -8.48 -4.04 -7.97
C THR A 217 -9.10 -4.45 -9.30
N VAL A 218 -9.95 -5.47 -9.24
CA VAL A 218 -10.75 -5.93 -10.38
C VAL A 218 -12.18 -5.43 -10.19
N ALA A 219 -12.66 -4.67 -11.15
CA ALA A 219 -14.03 -4.17 -11.12
C ALA A 219 -15.03 -5.26 -11.52
N PRO A 220 -16.34 -5.10 -11.21
CA PRO A 220 -17.36 -6.09 -11.57
C PRO A 220 -17.47 -6.39 -13.07
N ASN A 221 -17.07 -5.46 -13.94
CA ASN A 221 -17.00 -5.67 -15.40
C ASN A 221 -15.69 -6.33 -15.87
N GLY A 222 -14.79 -6.68 -14.93
CA GLY A 222 -13.49 -7.27 -15.20
C GLY A 222 -12.36 -6.27 -15.47
N ASP A 223 -12.63 -4.97 -15.53
CA ASP A 223 -11.59 -3.95 -15.71
C ASP A 223 -10.64 -3.91 -14.50
N LEU A 224 -9.39 -3.57 -14.79
CA LEU A 224 -8.32 -3.51 -13.79
C LEU A 224 -7.94 -2.05 -13.50
N TYR A 225 -7.81 -1.72 -12.23
CA TYR A 225 -7.24 -0.45 -11.78
C TYR A 225 -5.99 -0.74 -10.97
N VAL A 226 -4.85 -0.24 -11.46
CA VAL A 226 -3.52 -0.50 -10.90
C VAL A 226 -2.95 0.79 -10.34
N THR A 227 -2.44 0.76 -9.12
CA THR A 227 -1.72 1.90 -8.51
C THR A 227 -0.22 1.70 -8.61
N ASP A 228 0.53 2.74 -9.03
CA ASP A 228 1.99 2.74 -9.17
C ASP A 228 2.67 3.60 -8.09
N GLY A 229 2.36 3.32 -6.82
CA GLY A 229 2.71 4.19 -5.70
C GLY A 229 4.18 4.20 -5.27
N TYR A 230 5.00 3.30 -5.79
CA TYR A 230 6.45 3.35 -5.61
C TYR A 230 7.18 3.86 -6.87
N GLY A 231 6.45 4.10 -7.95
CA GLY A 231 6.93 4.63 -9.21
C GLY A 231 6.50 6.07 -9.45
N SER A 232 5.39 6.26 -10.12
CA SER A 232 4.89 7.54 -10.62
C SER A 232 3.66 8.09 -9.90
N ASP A 233 3.10 7.35 -8.97
CA ASP A 233 1.82 7.65 -8.29
C ASP A 233 0.60 7.70 -9.24
N PHE A 234 0.66 7.05 -10.40
CA PHE A 234 -0.49 6.92 -11.28
C PHE A 234 -1.46 5.84 -10.81
N VAL A 235 -2.74 6.05 -11.14
CA VAL A 235 -3.74 5.00 -11.25
C VAL A 235 -3.91 4.70 -12.74
N ILE A 236 -3.70 3.45 -13.12
CA ILE A 236 -3.78 3.02 -14.52
C ILE A 236 -4.96 2.08 -14.69
N HIS A 237 -5.83 2.39 -15.63
CA HIS A 237 -7.02 1.63 -15.96
C HIS A 237 -6.79 0.78 -17.21
N TYR A 238 -6.97 -0.53 -17.07
CA TYR A 238 -6.94 -1.51 -18.16
C TYR A 238 -8.30 -2.19 -18.28
N ASP A 239 -8.62 -2.67 -19.48
CA ASP A 239 -9.77 -3.58 -19.67
C ASP A 239 -9.49 -4.97 -19.08
N SER A 240 -10.50 -5.85 -19.09
CA SER A 240 -10.43 -7.24 -18.59
C SER A 240 -9.38 -8.12 -19.31
N ASN A 241 -8.88 -7.68 -20.46
CA ASN A 241 -7.82 -8.35 -21.23
C ASN A 241 -6.44 -7.72 -20.98
N GLY A 242 -6.32 -6.76 -20.05
CA GLY A 242 -5.09 -6.05 -19.75
C GLY A 242 -4.71 -4.99 -20.80
N ARG A 243 -5.65 -4.52 -21.64
CA ARG A 243 -5.39 -3.43 -22.58
C ARG A 243 -5.61 -2.09 -21.91
N TYR A 244 -4.67 -1.17 -22.09
CA TYR A 244 -4.73 0.18 -21.56
C TYR A 244 -5.95 0.96 -22.06
N ILE A 245 -6.61 1.63 -21.13
CA ILE A 245 -7.74 2.54 -21.41
C ILE A 245 -7.34 3.99 -21.11
N ARG A 246 -6.87 4.26 -19.88
CA ARG A 246 -6.51 5.62 -19.40
C ARG A 246 -5.65 5.56 -18.14
N HIS A 247 -5.17 6.71 -17.71
CA HIS A 247 -4.53 6.88 -16.39
C HIS A 247 -4.81 8.28 -15.85
N TRP A 248 -4.57 8.46 -14.56
CA TRP A 248 -4.64 9.75 -13.87
C TRP A 248 -3.78 9.71 -12.59
N GLY A 249 -3.72 10.81 -11.86
CA GLY A 249 -2.90 10.95 -10.65
C GLY A 249 -1.49 11.45 -10.96
N GLY A 250 -0.50 10.97 -10.22
CA GLY A 250 0.85 11.53 -10.24
C GLY A 250 0.98 12.71 -9.28
N THR A 251 2.17 13.33 -9.25
CA THR A 251 2.54 14.34 -8.24
C THR A 251 2.58 15.78 -8.74
N ASN A 252 2.44 16.00 -10.05
CA ASN A 252 2.67 17.31 -10.68
C ASN A 252 1.48 17.77 -11.53
N ASN A 253 0.26 17.56 -11.03
CA ASN A 253 -0.93 18.03 -11.71
C ASN A 253 -1.06 19.55 -11.61
N ALA A 254 -1.66 20.21 -12.63
CA ALA A 254 -1.95 21.63 -12.59
C ALA A 254 -2.90 22.00 -11.43
N ASP A 255 -3.81 21.10 -11.08
CA ASP A 255 -4.61 21.16 -9.85
C ASP A 255 -3.98 20.20 -8.81
N PRO A 256 -3.40 20.72 -7.72
CA PRO A 256 -2.80 19.90 -6.67
C PRO A 256 -3.77 18.92 -5.99
N ALA A 257 -5.08 19.19 -6.01
CA ALA A 257 -6.09 18.29 -5.47
C ALA A 257 -6.13 16.93 -6.21
N LEU A 258 -5.64 16.89 -7.44
CA LEU A 258 -5.55 15.67 -8.25
C LEU A 258 -4.25 14.90 -8.02
N ASN A 259 -3.30 15.43 -7.26
CA ASN A 259 -2.07 14.75 -6.94
C ASN A 259 -2.35 13.51 -6.08
N LEU A 260 -1.50 12.50 -6.26
CA LEU A 260 -1.43 11.31 -5.42
C LEU A 260 -0.01 11.21 -4.87
N VAL A 261 0.12 10.84 -3.60
CA VAL A 261 1.42 10.74 -2.91
C VAL A 261 1.54 9.38 -2.24
N ASN A 262 2.45 8.57 -2.74
CA ASN A 262 2.66 7.20 -2.30
C ASN A 262 1.35 6.40 -2.34
N THR A 263 0.79 6.29 -3.53
CA THR A 263 -0.47 5.61 -3.83
C THR A 263 -0.33 4.13 -3.54
N HIS A 264 -0.95 3.62 -2.47
CA HIS A 264 -0.60 2.31 -1.95
C HIS A 264 -1.71 1.28 -1.97
N GLY A 265 -2.90 1.67 -2.35
CA GLY A 265 -4.01 0.74 -2.43
C GLY A 265 -5.17 1.30 -3.23
N VAL A 266 -5.94 0.40 -3.82
CA VAL A 266 -7.13 0.73 -4.60
C VAL A 266 -8.21 -0.32 -4.39
N GLY A 267 -9.47 0.13 -4.27
CA GLY A 267 -10.63 -0.74 -4.21
C GLY A 267 -11.81 -0.14 -4.94
N VAL A 268 -12.62 -0.98 -5.56
CA VAL A 268 -13.93 -0.58 -6.09
C VAL A 268 -14.92 -0.61 -4.94
N ASP A 269 -15.48 0.54 -4.59
CA ASP A 269 -16.56 0.64 -3.63
C ASP A 269 -17.87 0.20 -4.29
N THR A 270 -18.30 -0.99 -3.92
CA THR A 270 -19.54 -1.61 -4.40
C THR A 270 -20.66 -1.60 -3.36
N ARG A 271 -20.50 -0.88 -2.22
CA ARG A 271 -21.52 -0.80 -1.16
C ARG A 271 -22.81 -0.19 -1.67
N ASP A 272 -22.74 0.72 -2.64
CA ASP A 272 -23.88 1.12 -3.47
C ASP A 272 -23.67 0.59 -4.90
N PRO A 273 -24.37 -0.46 -5.31
CA PRO A 273 -24.18 -1.07 -6.63
C PRO A 273 -24.57 -0.14 -7.80
N ASN A 274 -25.41 0.87 -7.53
CA ASN A 274 -25.85 1.84 -8.54
C ASN A 274 -24.88 3.04 -8.68
N ASN A 275 -23.93 3.19 -7.74
CA ASN A 275 -23.02 4.33 -7.71
C ASN A 275 -21.59 3.87 -7.33
N GLN A 276 -21.08 2.93 -8.11
CA GLN A 276 -19.74 2.41 -7.91
C GLN A 276 -18.68 3.48 -8.17
N HIS A 277 -17.65 3.50 -7.35
CA HIS A 277 -16.52 4.40 -7.48
C HIS A 277 -15.24 3.76 -6.94
N LEU A 278 -14.11 4.37 -7.21
CA LEU A 278 -12.82 3.93 -6.72
C LEU A 278 -12.45 4.67 -5.43
N LEU A 279 -11.95 3.93 -4.46
CA LEU A 279 -11.24 4.46 -3.31
C LEU A 279 -9.75 4.17 -3.50
N VAL A 280 -8.95 5.23 -3.53
CA VAL A 280 -7.50 5.17 -3.80
C VAL A 280 -6.76 5.76 -2.62
N SER A 281 -5.89 5.00 -1.97
CA SER A 281 -5.13 5.51 -0.83
C SER A 281 -3.94 6.35 -1.30
N SER A 282 -3.98 7.65 -1.02
CA SER A 282 -2.87 8.58 -1.09
C SER A 282 -2.26 8.68 0.30
N ARG A 283 -1.51 7.62 0.69
CA ARG A 283 -1.13 7.43 2.09
C ARG A 283 -0.15 8.47 2.60
N GLY A 284 0.67 9.07 1.71
CA GLY A 284 1.54 10.18 2.06
C GLY A 284 0.78 11.44 2.47
N GLU A 285 -0.46 11.59 1.99
CA GLU A 285 -1.40 12.66 2.38
C GLU A 285 -2.33 12.24 3.53
N GLN A 286 -2.22 11.00 4.04
CA GLN A 286 -3.11 10.44 5.07
C GLN A 286 -4.58 10.52 4.64
N THR A 287 -4.85 10.17 3.38
CA THR A 287 -6.13 10.39 2.72
C THR A 287 -6.46 9.22 1.80
N ILE A 288 -7.73 8.86 1.74
CA ILE A 288 -8.28 8.04 0.66
C ILE A 288 -9.05 8.97 -0.28
N LYS A 289 -8.64 9.03 -1.54
CA LYS A 289 -9.30 9.84 -2.57
C LYS A 289 -10.34 9.02 -3.31
N LYS A 290 -11.50 9.63 -3.53
CA LYS A 290 -12.62 9.04 -4.29
C LYS A 290 -12.53 9.45 -5.74
N TYR A 291 -12.68 8.49 -6.64
CA TYR A 291 -12.76 8.74 -8.08
C TYR A 291 -13.95 7.99 -8.68
N SER A 292 -14.57 8.58 -9.72
CA SER A 292 -15.45 7.78 -10.57
C SER A 292 -14.66 6.66 -11.26
N MET A 293 -15.34 5.67 -11.80
CA MET A 293 -14.72 4.60 -12.59
C MET A 293 -13.97 5.13 -13.83
N GLN A 294 -14.22 6.37 -14.22
CA GLN A 294 -13.54 7.06 -15.34
C GLN A 294 -12.37 7.97 -14.89
N GLY A 295 -12.05 7.97 -13.58
CA GLY A 295 -10.93 8.75 -13.03
C GLY A 295 -11.25 10.21 -12.69
N LYS A 296 -12.54 10.62 -12.68
CA LYS A 296 -12.94 11.93 -12.19
C LYS A 296 -12.88 11.94 -10.66
N TRP A 297 -12.16 12.88 -10.08
CA TRP A 297 -12.13 13.09 -8.63
C TRP A 297 -13.51 13.48 -8.08
N LEU A 298 -13.91 12.90 -6.97
CA LEU A 298 -15.22 13.05 -6.33
C LEU A 298 -15.12 13.57 -4.89
N GLY A 299 -13.93 13.61 -4.30
CA GLY A 299 -13.70 14.06 -2.93
C GLY A 299 -12.71 13.21 -2.18
N ASP A 300 -12.48 13.55 -0.92
CA ASP A 300 -11.47 12.97 -0.06
C ASP A 300 -12.07 12.45 1.24
N ILE A 301 -11.49 11.37 1.75
CA ILE A 301 -11.72 10.84 3.09
C ILE A 301 -10.41 11.04 3.86
N HIS A 302 -10.35 12.05 4.70
CA HIS A 302 -9.17 12.37 5.50
C HIS A 302 -9.07 11.41 6.69
N LEU A 303 -7.88 10.81 6.85
CA LEU A 303 -7.57 9.85 7.90
C LEU A 303 -6.30 10.31 8.65
N PRO A 304 -6.38 11.44 9.39
CA PRO A 304 -5.22 12.04 10.01
C PRO A 304 -4.55 11.07 10.98
N GLY A 305 -3.22 11.02 10.96
CA GLY A 305 -2.43 10.09 11.74
C GLY A 305 -2.25 8.69 11.12
N ALA A 306 -2.90 8.37 9.99
CA ALA A 306 -2.87 7.05 9.39
C ALA A 306 -2.13 7.02 8.04
N TYR A 307 -1.09 6.20 7.96
CA TYR A 307 -0.43 5.85 6.71
C TYR A 307 -1.14 4.63 6.12
N VAL A 308 -2.26 4.89 5.45
CA VAL A 308 -3.30 3.91 5.12
C VAL A 308 -3.02 3.13 3.84
N GLY A 309 -3.30 1.82 3.85
CA GLY A 309 -3.25 0.94 2.68
C GLY A 309 -4.59 0.81 1.94
N GLY A 310 -4.72 -0.23 1.14
CA GLY A 310 -5.89 -0.46 0.30
C GLY A 310 -7.16 -0.82 1.08
N PRO A 311 -8.33 -0.30 0.68
CA PRO A 311 -9.60 -0.65 1.31
C PRO A 311 -10.06 -2.04 0.90
N VAL A 312 -10.64 -2.77 1.86
CA VAL A 312 -11.29 -4.07 1.66
C VAL A 312 -12.74 -3.96 2.13
N PHE A 313 -13.68 -4.26 1.26
CA PHE A 313 -15.11 -4.07 1.51
C PHE A 313 -15.77 -5.34 2.05
N LYS A 314 -16.64 -5.18 3.05
CA LYS A 314 -17.53 -6.23 3.55
C LYS A 314 -18.82 -5.61 4.07
N GLY A 315 -19.95 -6.01 3.50
CA GLY A 315 -21.25 -5.41 3.84
C GLY A 315 -21.26 -3.89 3.62
N GLU A 316 -21.71 -3.13 4.62
CA GLU A 316 -21.72 -1.66 4.57
C GLU A 316 -20.42 -1.00 5.03
N HIS A 317 -19.37 -1.80 5.33
CA HIS A 317 -18.11 -1.30 5.88
C HIS A 317 -16.94 -1.53 4.93
N PHE A 318 -15.88 -0.77 5.14
CA PHE A 318 -14.58 -1.15 4.64
C PHE A 318 -13.51 -1.12 5.72
N TYR A 319 -12.52 -1.98 5.55
CA TYR A 319 -11.39 -2.20 6.41
C TYR A 319 -10.14 -1.76 5.69
N ALA A 320 -9.29 -0.98 6.35
CA ALA A 320 -8.04 -0.55 5.76
C ALA A 320 -6.87 -0.76 6.73
N PRO A 321 -5.77 -1.39 6.28
CA PRO A 321 -4.58 -1.53 7.09
C PRO A 321 -3.87 -0.18 7.19
N VAL A 322 -3.42 0.17 8.39
CA VAL A 322 -2.57 1.33 8.64
C VAL A 322 -1.18 0.84 8.98
N CYS A 323 -0.23 1.09 8.08
CA CYS A 323 1.14 0.59 8.22
C CYS A 323 1.90 1.35 9.31
N TRP A 324 1.75 2.67 9.37
CA TRP A 324 2.34 3.51 10.42
C TRP A 324 1.35 4.54 10.91
N SER A 325 1.43 4.85 12.20
CA SER A 325 0.87 6.08 12.74
C SER A 325 1.80 7.25 12.41
N HIS A 326 1.21 8.38 12.02
CA HIS A 326 1.90 9.66 11.95
C HIS A 326 1.74 10.39 13.28
N ILE A 327 2.84 10.56 14.00
CA ILE A 327 2.87 11.25 15.29
C ILE A 327 3.88 12.38 15.17
N ASP A 328 3.47 13.60 15.50
CA ASP A 328 4.31 14.81 15.41
C ASP A 328 5.00 14.96 14.04
N GLY A 329 4.27 14.68 12.96
CA GLY A 329 4.74 14.77 11.59
C GLY A 329 5.73 13.68 11.15
N LYS A 330 5.89 12.61 11.93
CA LYS A 330 6.81 11.50 11.64
C LYS A 330 6.09 10.15 11.68
N MET A 331 6.56 9.23 10.85
CA MET A 331 6.13 7.84 10.93
C MET A 331 6.69 7.19 12.21
N ALA A 332 5.80 6.69 13.04
CA ALA A 332 6.18 6.01 14.28
C ALA A 332 6.60 4.57 13.98
N ALA A 333 7.82 4.19 14.35
CA ALA A 333 8.31 2.83 14.18
C ALA A 333 7.49 1.83 15.02
N ASN A 334 7.38 0.59 14.55
CA ASN A 334 6.66 -0.51 15.20
C ASN A 334 5.20 -0.17 15.54
N SER A 335 4.59 0.68 14.73
CA SER A 335 3.18 1.06 14.84
C SER A 335 2.34 0.30 13.81
N GLY A 336 1.03 0.45 13.88
CA GLY A 336 0.09 -0.11 12.93
C GLY A 336 -1.21 -0.51 13.61
N PHE A 337 -2.29 -0.51 12.84
CA PHE A 337 -3.62 -0.93 13.27
C PHE A 337 -4.49 -1.18 12.03
N ILE A 338 -5.70 -1.74 12.21
CA ILE A 338 -6.72 -1.80 11.16
C ILE A 338 -7.78 -0.76 11.50
N THR A 339 -8.08 0.14 10.57
CA THR A 339 -9.19 1.08 10.70
C THR A 339 -10.43 0.55 9.98
N ILE A 340 -11.61 0.73 10.59
CA ILE A 340 -12.90 0.30 10.04
C ILE A 340 -13.76 1.54 9.84
N LEU A 341 -14.30 1.69 8.62
CA LEU A 341 -15.16 2.80 8.27
C LEU A 341 -16.56 2.29 7.84
N ASP A 342 -17.58 3.04 8.25
CA ASP A 342 -18.97 2.76 7.91
C ASP A 342 -19.34 3.23 6.48
N LYS A 343 -20.61 3.03 6.10
CA LYS A 343 -21.14 3.46 4.80
C LYS A 343 -21.08 4.97 4.55
N HIS A 344 -20.92 5.78 5.58
CA HIS A 344 -20.74 7.23 5.50
C HIS A 344 -19.27 7.63 5.53
N ASN A 345 -18.37 6.65 5.46
CA ASN A 345 -16.91 6.81 5.54
C ASN A 345 -16.44 7.43 6.87
N ARG A 346 -17.18 7.20 7.96
CA ARG A 346 -16.76 7.56 9.31
C ARG A 346 -16.00 6.41 9.94
N VAL A 347 -14.88 6.70 10.56
CA VAL A 347 -14.11 5.71 11.34
C VAL A 347 -14.93 5.30 12.55
N VAL A 348 -15.22 4.01 12.69
CA VAL A 348 -16.01 3.43 13.78
C VAL A 348 -15.17 2.60 14.75
N SER A 349 -14.03 2.08 14.30
CA SER A 349 -13.11 1.32 15.15
C SER A 349 -11.68 1.33 14.59
N ASN A 350 -10.70 1.28 15.49
CA ASN A 350 -9.28 1.09 15.17
C ASN A 350 -8.76 -0.13 15.93
N LEU A 351 -8.67 -1.29 15.27
CA LEU A 351 -8.19 -2.53 15.88
C LEU A 351 -6.68 -2.45 16.10
N GLY A 352 -6.23 -2.42 17.33
CA GLY A 352 -4.82 -2.19 17.69
C GLY A 352 -4.44 -0.71 17.69
N GLY A 353 -5.40 0.19 17.57
CA GLY A 353 -5.26 1.64 17.71
C GLY A 353 -6.04 2.18 18.91
N LEU A 354 -5.93 3.48 19.13
CA LEU A 354 -6.79 4.20 20.08
C LEU A 354 -8.19 4.37 19.48
N ALA A 355 -9.20 4.53 20.35
CA ALA A 355 -10.56 4.80 19.91
C ALA A 355 -10.61 6.02 18.97
N PRO A 356 -11.39 5.96 17.89
CA PRO A 356 -11.58 7.14 17.05
C PRO A 356 -12.24 8.26 17.84
N GLU A 357 -11.71 9.46 17.71
CA GLU A 357 -12.20 10.64 18.39
C GLU A 357 -12.66 11.68 17.36
N TYR A 358 -13.80 12.31 17.58
CA TYR A 358 -14.33 13.37 16.72
C TYR A 358 -14.55 14.63 17.54
N VAL A 359 -14.02 15.76 17.07
CA VAL A 359 -14.26 17.10 17.64
C VAL A 359 -14.90 17.94 16.55
N ASP A 360 -16.05 18.53 16.84
CA ASP A 360 -16.84 19.32 15.88
C ASP A 360 -17.07 18.59 14.54
N GLY A 361 -17.28 17.27 14.60
CA GLY A 361 -17.48 16.41 13.44
C GLY A 361 -16.21 16.05 12.66
N GLN A 362 -15.04 16.53 13.07
CA GLN A 362 -13.74 16.25 12.45
C GLN A 362 -13.04 15.10 13.18
N LEU A 363 -12.57 14.10 12.43
CA LEU A 363 -11.76 13.01 12.95
C LEU A 363 -10.42 13.55 13.47
N GLN A 364 -10.10 13.22 14.72
CA GLN A 364 -8.81 13.58 15.32
C GLN A 364 -7.72 12.59 14.88
N PRO A 365 -6.41 12.96 14.97
CA PRO A 365 -5.32 12.10 14.57
C PRO A 365 -5.37 10.73 15.24
N MET A 366 -5.48 9.69 14.40
CA MET A 366 -5.51 8.30 14.83
C MET A 366 -4.11 7.82 15.22
N GLN A 367 -4.03 7.01 16.26
CA GLN A 367 -2.76 6.51 16.77
C GLN A 367 -2.83 5.03 17.10
N THR A 368 -1.72 4.34 16.89
CA THR A 368 -1.51 2.96 17.36
C THR A 368 -1.50 2.90 18.88
N ASN A 369 -1.90 1.75 19.45
CA ASN A 369 -1.70 1.47 20.87
C ASN A 369 -0.39 0.68 21.15
N TYR A 370 0.40 0.36 20.11
CA TYR A 370 1.66 -0.41 20.17
C TYR A 370 1.55 -1.84 20.76
N GLN A 371 0.34 -2.39 20.84
CA GLN A 371 0.13 -3.64 21.58
C GLN A 371 -0.08 -4.86 20.69
N VAL A 372 -0.47 -4.68 19.42
CA VAL A 372 -0.89 -5.79 18.57
C VAL A 372 0.00 -5.94 17.35
N PHE A 373 0.21 -4.86 16.59
CA PHE A 373 0.78 -4.92 15.26
C PHE A 373 2.09 -4.15 15.13
N ASN A 374 2.92 -4.65 14.21
CA ASN A 374 4.05 -3.93 13.64
C ASN A 374 3.78 -3.81 12.14
N HIS A 375 3.46 -2.59 11.68
CA HIS A 375 3.30 -2.27 10.26
C HIS A 375 2.24 -3.14 9.54
N CYS A 376 0.96 -3.00 9.91
CA CYS A 376 -0.14 -3.65 9.19
C CYS A 376 -0.09 -3.30 7.70
N HIS A 377 0.08 -4.33 6.86
CA HIS A 377 0.26 -4.11 5.42
C HIS A 377 -0.94 -4.51 4.59
N CYS A 378 -1.60 -5.60 4.95
CA CYS A 378 -2.79 -6.09 4.27
C CYS A 378 -3.79 -6.69 5.25
N VAL A 379 -5.04 -6.77 4.81
CA VAL A 379 -6.13 -7.43 5.51
C VAL A 379 -7.04 -8.09 4.50
N CYS A 380 -7.63 -9.24 4.85
CA CYS A 380 -8.81 -9.76 4.19
C CYS A 380 -9.87 -10.15 5.23
N VAL A 381 -11.12 -10.24 4.80
CA VAL A 381 -12.30 -10.43 5.67
C VAL A 381 -13.08 -11.62 5.15
N ASP A 382 -13.36 -12.61 6.00
CA ASP A 382 -14.18 -13.76 5.62
C ASP A 382 -15.69 -13.51 5.79
N ASP A 383 -16.50 -14.53 5.53
CA ASP A 383 -17.95 -14.42 5.60
C ASP A 383 -18.48 -14.29 7.04
N ASP A 384 -17.70 -14.75 8.01
CA ASP A 384 -17.99 -14.63 9.44
C ASP A 384 -17.43 -13.32 10.04
N GLU A 385 -16.97 -12.39 9.18
CA GLU A 385 -16.32 -11.12 9.52
C GLU A 385 -15.02 -11.28 10.33
N ASN A 386 -14.40 -12.46 10.34
CA ASN A 386 -13.04 -12.59 10.86
C ASN A 386 -12.05 -11.91 9.91
N LEU A 387 -10.99 -11.33 10.50
CA LEU A 387 -9.94 -10.67 9.74
C LEU A 387 -8.66 -11.49 9.77
N TYR A 388 -7.99 -11.53 8.64
CA TYR A 388 -6.63 -12.05 8.52
C TYR A 388 -5.72 -10.91 8.15
N VAL A 389 -4.68 -10.68 8.97
CA VAL A 389 -3.85 -9.48 8.88
C VAL A 389 -2.41 -9.86 8.61
N GLY A 390 -1.87 -9.37 7.50
CA GLY A 390 -0.46 -9.49 7.16
C GLY A 390 0.32 -8.24 7.56
N GLN A 391 1.60 -8.43 7.87
CA GLN A 391 2.49 -7.38 8.37
C GLN A 391 3.79 -7.31 7.58
N TRP A 392 4.29 -6.11 7.40
CA TRP A 392 5.57 -5.85 6.77
C TRP A 392 6.63 -5.55 7.83
N ASN A 393 7.86 -6.01 7.63
CA ASN A 393 9.00 -5.80 8.52
C ASN A 393 8.70 -6.11 10.00
N ALA A 394 8.03 -7.23 10.24
CA ALA A 394 7.54 -7.65 11.53
C ALA A 394 8.22 -8.95 12.02
N ASN A 395 9.52 -9.11 11.74
CA ASN A 395 10.34 -10.27 12.09
C ASN A 395 9.81 -11.59 11.50
N GLN A 396 9.54 -11.60 10.19
CA GLN A 396 9.12 -12.82 9.46
C GLN A 396 7.86 -13.45 10.05
N MET A 397 6.89 -12.63 10.42
CA MET A 397 5.63 -13.10 11.00
C MET A 397 4.67 -13.64 9.95
N TYR A 398 4.08 -14.79 10.27
CA TYR A 398 2.88 -15.28 9.62
C TYR A 398 1.67 -14.39 9.92
N PRO A 399 0.57 -14.48 9.16
CA PRO A 399 -0.62 -13.69 9.38
C PRO A 399 -1.20 -13.89 10.79
N ILE A 400 -1.89 -12.87 11.28
CA ILE A 400 -2.65 -12.90 12.53
C ILE A 400 -4.13 -13.00 12.18
N LYS A 401 -4.89 -13.85 12.88
CA LYS A 401 -6.35 -13.85 12.80
C LYS A 401 -6.94 -13.00 13.92
N LEU A 402 -7.94 -12.23 13.57
CA LEU A 402 -8.81 -11.53 14.50
C LEU A 402 -10.20 -12.16 14.37
N GLU A 403 -10.64 -12.86 15.43
CA GLU A 403 -11.96 -13.49 15.46
C GLU A 403 -13.01 -12.47 15.89
N ARG A 404 -14.07 -12.35 15.13
CA ARG A 404 -15.20 -11.50 15.46
C ARG A 404 -15.85 -11.95 16.78
N VAL A 405 -16.13 -11.02 17.71
CA VAL A 405 -16.74 -11.30 19.02
C VAL A 405 -18.17 -10.83 19.06
#